data_18ec33cc32a0ae01b22cfdbc1f4b6a75
#
_entry.id   18ec33cc32a0ae01b22cfdbc1f4b6a75
#
_cell.length_a   1.000
_cell.length_b   1.000
_cell.length_c   1.000
_cell.angle_alpha   90.00
_cell.angle_beta   90.00
_cell.angle_gamma   90.00
#
_symmetry.space_group_name_H-M   'P 1'
#
loop_
_entity.id
_entity.type
_entity.pdbx_description
1 polymer ?
#
loop_
_entity_poly.entity_id
_entity_poly.type
_entity_poly.pdbx_seq_one_letter_code
_entity_poly.pdbx_strand_id
1 'polypeptide(L)'
;IKGGCIMDIWHRVGRIVRLSNLGTLLFFTLNILLIVAVFGSSGSIVELICIYFFTVAISLSPLGEMCLAAFAGASDIKRVDIKLRVVPLVQYVLDKAKENTSYCPKKVKVKIIHDPAPNAFALGRQTLCITDGLLLLSDDMILGILAHEIGHLSYGHTVIQLLIGGGNIFISGCLLLIKISYWIFSAIMGLFAICSRSGVMGIITAVFAGISTALSWLWVKFCMLFLMWSMRQNEFLADEFAYKIGFGLELATVLDQHISDVPHDGFLSAIYSTHPCNDDRVAALQNLGVPYSRY
;
A
#
# COMPACT_ATOMS: atom_id res chain seq x y z
N ILE A 1 11.64 -13.82 30.35
CA ILE A 1 12.13 -13.14 29.11
C ILE A 1 11.57 -13.81 27.83
N LYS A 2 11.22 -15.11 27.83
CA LYS A 2 10.68 -15.81 26.64
C LYS A 2 9.17 -15.58 26.39
N GLY A 3 8.38 -15.25 27.43
CA GLY A 3 6.93 -15.02 27.28
C GLY A 3 6.55 -13.72 26.55
N GLY A 4 7.36 -12.68 26.66
CA GLY A 4 7.10 -11.40 26.01
C GLY A 4 7.23 -11.43 24.48
N CYS A 5 8.14 -12.26 23.95
CA CYS A 5 8.37 -12.34 22.49
C CYS A 5 7.21 -13.06 21.77
N ILE A 6 6.66 -14.12 22.36
CA ILE A 6 5.53 -14.88 21.78
C ILE A 6 4.25 -14.04 21.82
N MET A 7 3.97 -13.36 22.93
CA MET A 7 2.83 -12.46 23.07
C MET A 7 2.89 -11.30 22.07
N ASP A 8 4.08 -10.74 21.81
CA ASP A 8 4.30 -9.68 20.82
C ASP A 8 4.03 -10.19 19.37
N ILE A 9 4.38 -11.43 19.06
CA ILE A 9 4.10 -12.07 17.77
C ILE A 9 2.58 -12.27 17.58
N TRP A 10 1.87 -12.81 18.57
CA TRP A 10 0.41 -13.01 18.47
C TRP A 10 -0.35 -11.69 18.33
N HIS A 11 0.09 -10.64 19.04
CA HIS A 11 -0.48 -9.32 18.87
C HIS A 11 -0.21 -8.71 17.48
N ARG A 12 0.95 -8.99 16.87
CA ARG A 12 1.27 -8.56 15.50
C ARG A 12 0.44 -9.31 14.47
N VAL A 13 0.28 -10.61 14.64
CA VAL A 13 -0.58 -11.44 13.78
C VAL A 13 -2.04 -11.02 13.91
N GLY A 14 -2.54 -10.78 15.12
CA GLY A 14 -3.90 -10.31 15.35
C GLY A 14 -4.23 -8.96 14.71
N ARG A 15 -3.21 -8.11 14.48
CA ARG A 15 -3.39 -6.85 13.72
C ARG A 15 -3.56 -7.09 12.21
N ILE A 16 -2.88 -8.08 11.67
CA ILE A 16 -3.00 -8.46 10.26
C ILE A 16 -4.33 -9.16 10.00
N VAL A 17 -4.78 -10.02 10.93
CA VAL A 17 -6.03 -10.81 10.82
C VAL A 17 -7.22 -10.00 11.38
N ARG A 18 -7.42 -8.78 10.91
CA ARG A 18 -8.63 -7.98 11.20
C ARG A 18 -9.63 -8.08 10.07
N LEU A 19 -10.92 -7.83 10.39
CA LEU A 19 -11.98 -7.76 9.37
C LEU A 19 -11.66 -6.71 8.29
N SER A 20 -11.03 -5.58 8.66
CA SER A 20 -10.59 -4.56 7.72
C SER A 20 -9.58 -5.08 6.68
N ASN A 21 -8.84 -6.13 7.02
CA ASN A 21 -7.83 -6.74 6.15
C ASN A 21 -8.32 -8.01 5.43
N LEU A 22 -9.60 -8.35 5.54
CA LEU A 22 -10.17 -9.55 4.92
C LEU A 22 -9.93 -9.56 3.39
N GLY A 23 -10.09 -8.43 2.72
CA GLY A 23 -9.79 -8.29 1.30
C GLY A 23 -8.33 -8.60 0.98
N THR A 24 -7.40 -8.16 1.82
CA THR A 24 -5.97 -8.46 1.69
C THR A 24 -5.70 -9.96 1.87
N LEU A 25 -6.31 -10.60 2.85
CA LEU A 25 -6.19 -12.05 3.06
C LEU A 25 -6.75 -12.84 1.88
N LEU A 26 -7.90 -12.42 1.32
CA LEU A 26 -8.46 -13.00 0.10
C LEU A 26 -7.51 -12.82 -1.09
N PHE A 27 -6.91 -11.65 -1.25
CA PHE A 27 -5.90 -11.40 -2.28
C PHE A 27 -4.72 -12.39 -2.20
N PHE A 28 -4.17 -12.64 -1.01
CA PHE A 28 -3.09 -13.63 -0.82
C PHE A 28 -3.54 -15.04 -1.13
N THR A 29 -4.73 -15.42 -0.67
CA THR A 29 -5.30 -16.74 -0.97
C THR A 29 -5.46 -16.94 -2.47
N LEU A 30 -5.98 -15.93 -3.18
CA LEU A 30 -6.12 -15.97 -4.63
C LEU A 30 -4.77 -16.08 -5.35
N ASN A 31 -3.74 -15.39 -4.88
CA ASN A 31 -2.39 -15.50 -5.45
C ASN A 31 -1.82 -16.92 -5.29
N ILE A 32 -1.97 -17.53 -4.12
CA ILE A 32 -1.54 -18.91 -3.88
C ILE A 32 -2.35 -19.88 -4.77
N LEU A 33 -3.67 -19.70 -4.87
CA LEU A 33 -4.52 -20.50 -5.75
C LEU A 33 -4.11 -20.38 -7.22
N LEU A 34 -3.72 -19.18 -7.66
CA LEU A 34 -3.22 -18.96 -9.01
C LEU A 34 -1.91 -19.73 -9.25
N ILE A 35 -0.96 -19.68 -8.31
CA ILE A 35 0.29 -20.46 -8.40
C ILE A 35 -0.02 -21.95 -8.51
N VAL A 36 -0.94 -22.46 -7.66
CA VAL A 36 -1.35 -23.87 -7.67
C VAL A 36 -2.05 -24.23 -8.99
N ALA A 37 -2.94 -23.39 -9.48
CA ALA A 37 -3.69 -23.64 -10.72
C ALA A 37 -2.77 -23.68 -11.96
N VAL A 38 -1.76 -22.78 -12.01
CA VAL A 38 -0.88 -22.65 -13.18
C VAL A 38 0.26 -23.66 -13.13
N PHE A 39 0.81 -23.92 -11.96
CA PHE A 39 2.05 -24.72 -11.79
C PHE A 39 1.84 -26.02 -11.01
N GLY A 40 0.60 -26.34 -10.58
CA GLY A 40 0.32 -27.47 -9.70
C GLY A 40 0.68 -28.85 -10.29
N SER A 41 0.71 -28.98 -11.61
CA SER A 41 1.15 -30.18 -12.31
C SER A 41 2.67 -30.26 -12.48
N SER A 42 3.41 -29.18 -12.19
CA SER A 42 4.88 -29.17 -12.25
C SER A 42 5.46 -29.70 -10.93
N GLY A 43 6.54 -30.49 -11.00
CA GLY A 43 7.24 -30.96 -9.80
C GLY A 43 7.81 -29.82 -8.92
N SER A 44 7.77 -28.58 -9.41
CA SER A 44 8.41 -27.38 -8.81
C SER A 44 7.46 -26.49 -8.01
N ILE A 45 6.24 -26.97 -7.68
CA ILE A 45 5.26 -26.11 -6.97
C ILE A 45 5.75 -25.67 -5.59
N VAL A 46 6.44 -26.55 -4.87
CA VAL A 46 6.96 -26.27 -3.53
C VAL A 46 8.00 -25.17 -3.61
N GLU A 47 8.91 -25.26 -4.58
CA GLU A 47 9.94 -24.24 -4.83
C GLU A 47 9.30 -22.88 -5.14
N LEU A 48 8.28 -22.84 -5.99
CA LEU A 48 7.57 -21.60 -6.34
C LEU A 48 6.88 -20.98 -5.13
N ILE A 49 6.23 -21.77 -4.30
CA ILE A 49 5.62 -21.31 -3.04
C ILE A 49 6.72 -20.80 -2.09
N CYS A 50 7.85 -21.50 -1.97
CA CYS A 50 8.98 -21.04 -1.15
C CYS A 50 9.55 -19.71 -1.68
N ILE A 51 9.72 -19.55 -2.98
CA ILE A 51 10.17 -18.28 -3.58
C ILE A 51 9.16 -17.16 -3.32
N TYR A 52 7.86 -17.45 -3.45
CA TYR A 52 6.80 -16.47 -3.12
C TYR A 52 6.91 -15.97 -1.68
N PHE A 53 7.00 -16.88 -0.70
CA PHE A 53 7.17 -16.48 0.70
C PHE A 53 8.53 -15.80 0.96
N PHE A 54 9.57 -16.15 0.25
CA PHE A 54 10.88 -15.49 0.34
C PHE A 54 10.82 -14.04 -0.18
N THR A 55 10.15 -13.79 -1.31
CA THR A 55 9.96 -12.41 -1.81
C THR A 55 9.14 -11.57 -0.83
N VAL A 56 8.09 -12.15 -0.24
CA VAL A 56 7.31 -11.50 0.80
C VAL A 56 8.19 -11.19 2.03
N ALA A 57 9.02 -12.13 2.47
CA ALA A 57 9.92 -11.93 3.61
C ALA A 57 10.95 -10.81 3.35
N ILE A 58 11.51 -10.74 2.13
CA ILE A 58 12.41 -9.63 1.72
C ILE A 58 11.66 -8.30 1.78
N SER A 59 10.44 -8.24 1.25
CA SER A 59 9.64 -7.01 1.28
C SER A 59 9.34 -6.54 2.70
N LEU A 60 9.11 -7.46 3.63
CA LEU A 60 8.89 -7.15 5.04
C LEU A 60 10.19 -6.82 5.80
N SER A 61 11.35 -6.99 5.18
CA SER A 61 12.64 -6.66 5.80
C SER A 61 12.93 -5.15 5.73
N PRO A 62 13.95 -4.65 6.48
CA PRO A 62 14.42 -3.27 6.34
C PRO A 62 14.86 -2.92 4.90
N LEU A 63 15.31 -3.90 4.12
CA LEU A 63 15.68 -3.72 2.72
C LEU A 63 14.45 -3.37 1.86
N GLY A 64 13.32 -4.08 2.04
CA GLY A 64 12.07 -3.76 1.33
C GLY A 64 11.56 -2.37 1.64
N GLU A 65 11.61 -1.95 2.92
CA GLU A 65 11.23 -0.60 3.34
C GLU A 65 12.16 0.46 2.70
N MET A 66 13.47 0.19 2.67
CA MET A 66 14.45 1.09 2.05
C MET A 66 14.25 1.18 0.53
N CYS A 67 14.00 0.07 -0.15
CA CYS A 67 13.70 0.06 -1.58
C CYS A 67 12.43 0.85 -1.88
N LEU A 68 11.36 0.65 -1.12
CA LEU A 68 10.10 1.37 -1.31
C LEU A 68 10.28 2.87 -1.09
N ALA A 69 11.02 3.28 -0.06
CA ALA A 69 11.35 4.69 0.18
C ALA A 69 12.17 5.29 -0.98
N ALA A 70 13.14 4.54 -1.52
CA ALA A 70 13.93 4.97 -2.66
C ALA A 70 13.07 5.10 -3.95
N PHE A 71 12.17 4.15 -4.22
CA PHE A 71 11.22 4.25 -5.33
C PHE A 71 10.26 5.43 -5.19
N ALA A 72 9.87 5.77 -3.96
CA ALA A 72 9.07 6.97 -3.68
C ALA A 72 9.88 8.28 -3.78
N GLY A 73 11.18 8.24 -4.06
CA GLY A 73 12.04 9.40 -4.10
C GLY A 73 12.33 10.01 -2.72
N ALA A 74 12.08 9.25 -1.65
CA ALA A 74 12.25 9.74 -0.28
C ALA A 74 13.73 9.79 0.12
N SER A 75 14.17 10.95 0.60
CA SER A 75 15.53 11.22 1.06
C SER A 75 15.56 11.63 2.53
N ASP A 76 16.72 11.53 3.16
CA ASP A 76 16.89 12.03 4.53
C ASP A 76 16.83 13.56 4.55
N ILE A 77 16.14 14.13 5.54
CA ILE A 77 16.04 15.58 5.70
C ILE A 77 17.43 16.11 6.04
N LYS A 78 18.02 16.91 5.16
CA LYS A 78 19.33 17.54 5.35
C LYS A 78 19.20 18.93 6.01
N ARG A 79 18.13 19.67 5.69
CA ARG A 79 17.88 21.01 6.18
C ARG A 79 17.56 21.02 7.67
N VAL A 80 18.31 21.84 8.43
CA VAL A 80 18.17 21.92 9.90
C VAL A 80 16.85 22.58 10.30
N ASP A 81 16.41 23.62 9.60
CA ASP A 81 15.15 24.31 9.84
C ASP A 81 13.94 23.37 9.73
N ILE A 82 13.90 22.52 8.68
CA ILE A 82 12.84 21.51 8.51
C ILE A 82 12.89 20.51 9.66
N LYS A 83 14.08 20.02 10.04
CA LYS A 83 14.21 19.10 11.18
C LYS A 83 13.69 19.70 12.48
N LEU A 84 14.08 20.95 12.75
CA LEU A 84 13.67 21.65 13.97
C LEU A 84 12.16 21.90 14.04
N ARG A 85 11.48 22.01 12.90
CA ARG A 85 10.02 22.15 12.84
C ARG A 85 9.31 20.79 12.92
N VAL A 86 9.67 19.83 12.05
CA VAL A 86 8.88 18.60 11.85
C VAL A 86 9.12 17.57 12.94
N VAL A 87 10.38 17.38 13.38
CA VAL A 87 10.70 16.32 14.35
C VAL A 87 9.96 16.51 15.68
N PRO A 88 9.85 17.73 16.25
CA PRO A 88 9.03 17.95 17.45
C PRO A 88 7.55 17.65 17.25
N LEU A 89 6.96 18.01 16.09
CA LEU A 89 5.56 17.70 15.77
C LEU A 89 5.32 16.18 15.71
N VAL A 90 6.19 15.44 15.02
CA VAL A 90 6.12 13.97 14.97
C VAL A 90 6.27 13.37 16.37
N GLN A 91 7.20 13.87 17.18
CA GLN A 91 7.41 13.38 18.54
C GLN A 91 6.19 13.65 19.43
N TYR A 92 5.58 14.83 19.31
CA TYR A 92 4.38 15.19 20.05
C TYR A 92 3.21 14.24 19.74
N VAL A 93 2.96 13.98 18.45
CA VAL A 93 1.91 13.02 18.05
C VAL A 93 2.25 11.60 18.52
N LEU A 94 3.52 11.18 18.43
CA LEU A 94 3.96 9.88 18.92
C LEU A 94 3.72 9.70 20.43
N ASP A 95 3.97 10.73 21.21
CA ASP A 95 3.80 10.66 22.67
C ASP A 95 2.30 10.58 23.00
N LYS A 96 1.44 11.35 22.33
CA LYS A 96 -0.01 11.21 22.41
C LYS A 96 -0.50 9.82 21.98
N ALA A 97 0.05 9.27 20.92
CA ALA A 97 -0.28 7.93 20.46
C ALA A 97 0.11 6.84 21.50
N LYS A 98 1.27 6.97 22.15
CA LYS A 98 1.72 6.02 23.19
C LYS A 98 0.84 6.05 24.45
N GLU A 99 0.25 7.20 24.79
CA GLU A 99 -0.72 7.30 25.88
C GLU A 99 -1.99 6.46 25.59
N ASN A 100 -2.36 6.33 24.32
CA ASN A 100 -3.60 5.68 23.88
C ASN A 100 -3.43 4.23 23.42
N THR A 101 -2.21 3.82 23.01
CA THR A 101 -1.96 2.46 22.53
C THR A 101 -0.53 1.98 22.83
N SER A 102 -0.42 0.72 23.25
CA SER A 102 0.87 0.05 23.43
C SER A 102 1.54 -0.35 22.11
N TYR A 103 0.86 -0.23 20.98
CA TYR A 103 1.33 -0.69 19.66
C TYR A 103 1.93 0.40 18.79
N CYS A 104 2.02 1.63 19.29
CA CYS A 104 2.67 2.72 18.61
C CYS A 104 4.17 2.42 18.39
N PRO A 105 4.75 2.77 17.24
CA PRO A 105 6.18 2.63 17.02
C PRO A 105 6.98 3.46 18.03
N LYS A 106 8.04 2.87 18.58
CA LYS A 106 8.89 3.56 19.59
C LYS A 106 9.59 4.78 19.02
N LYS A 107 9.96 4.73 17.73
CA LYS A 107 10.62 5.79 16.97
C LYS A 107 10.10 5.77 15.54
N VAL A 108 10.01 6.94 14.93
CA VAL A 108 9.67 7.13 13.53
C VAL A 108 10.84 7.84 12.84
N LYS A 109 11.24 7.33 11.67
CA LYS A 109 12.22 7.97 10.78
C LYS A 109 11.46 8.87 9.83
N VAL A 110 11.78 10.16 9.85
CA VAL A 110 11.15 11.11 8.93
C VAL A 110 12.04 11.31 7.71
N LYS A 111 11.45 11.17 6.53
CA LYS A 111 12.08 11.42 5.23
C LYS A 111 11.32 12.51 4.48
N ILE A 112 11.98 13.15 3.53
CA ILE A 112 11.38 14.18 2.68
C ILE A 112 11.32 13.73 1.23
N ILE A 113 10.26 14.14 0.56
CA ILE A 113 10.05 13.97 -0.88
C ILE A 113 9.88 15.38 -1.47
N HIS A 114 10.57 15.65 -2.56
CA HIS A 114 10.48 16.93 -3.25
C HIS A 114 9.25 16.93 -4.17
N ASP A 115 8.10 17.24 -3.58
CA ASP A 115 6.80 17.35 -4.26
C ASP A 115 6.08 18.59 -3.71
N PRO A 116 5.58 19.49 -4.59
CA PRO A 116 4.86 20.70 -4.17
C PRO A 116 3.45 20.42 -3.63
N ALA A 117 2.88 19.24 -3.87
CA ALA A 117 1.58 18.86 -3.31
C ALA A 117 1.70 18.58 -1.80
N PRO A 118 0.80 19.13 -0.97
CA PRO A 118 0.83 18.89 0.48
C PRO A 118 0.43 17.44 0.77
N ASN A 119 1.40 16.64 1.23
CA ASN A 119 1.17 15.23 1.55
C ASN A 119 2.15 14.70 2.60
N ALA A 120 1.71 13.65 3.32
CA ALA A 120 2.57 12.75 4.06
C ALA A 120 2.06 11.32 3.89
N PHE A 121 2.92 10.34 4.06
CA PHE A 121 2.53 8.95 4.10
C PHE A 121 3.51 8.09 4.89
N ALA A 122 2.97 7.11 5.55
CA ALA A 122 3.74 6.15 6.30
C ALA A 122 4.23 5.00 5.40
N LEU A 123 5.45 4.53 5.63
CA LEU A 123 6.04 3.38 4.95
C LEU A 123 6.56 2.35 5.93
N GLY A 124 6.30 1.09 5.63
CA GLY A 124 6.86 -0.01 6.37
C GLY A 124 6.50 0.00 7.86
N ARG A 125 7.50 -0.07 8.73
CA ARG A 125 7.27 -0.24 10.18
C ARG A 125 7.42 1.05 10.96
N GLN A 126 8.23 2.00 10.46
CA GLN A 126 8.63 3.18 11.23
C GLN A 126 9.13 4.34 10.36
N THR A 127 8.88 4.34 9.06
CA THR A 127 9.24 5.45 8.18
C THR A 127 8.02 6.29 7.87
N LEU A 128 8.16 7.60 8.00
CA LEU A 128 7.18 8.61 7.64
C LEU A 128 7.81 9.52 6.57
N CYS A 129 7.18 9.60 5.43
CA CYS A 129 7.57 10.50 4.35
C CYS A 129 6.68 11.73 4.36
N ILE A 130 7.28 12.91 4.22
CA ILE A 130 6.59 14.19 4.08
C ILE A 130 7.01 14.84 2.77
N THR A 131 6.13 15.65 2.19
CA THR A 131 6.44 16.43 0.99
C THR A 131 6.84 17.87 1.34
N ASP A 132 7.52 18.56 0.39
CA ASP A 132 7.78 19.99 0.53
C ASP A 132 6.48 20.79 0.65
N GLY A 133 5.43 20.38 -0.06
CA GLY A 133 4.10 21.01 0.01
C GLY A 133 3.46 20.92 1.40
N LEU A 134 3.69 19.85 2.16
CA LEU A 134 3.22 19.73 3.54
C LEU A 134 3.74 20.85 4.43
N LEU A 135 4.98 21.28 4.19
CA LEU A 135 5.64 22.33 4.98
C LEU A 135 5.02 23.73 4.79
N LEU A 136 4.13 23.90 3.81
CA LEU A 136 3.39 25.14 3.58
C LEU A 136 2.14 25.23 4.46
N LEU A 137 1.69 24.14 5.07
CA LEU A 137 0.56 24.10 5.96
C LEU A 137 0.93 24.63 7.37
N SER A 138 -0.12 25.01 8.14
CA SER A 138 0.05 25.33 9.57
C SER A 138 0.43 24.08 10.37
N ASP A 139 1.07 24.29 11.52
CA ASP A 139 1.49 23.18 12.38
C ASP A 139 0.28 22.34 12.85
N ASP A 140 -0.87 22.93 13.09
CA ASP A 140 -2.09 22.21 13.46
C ASP A 140 -2.53 21.25 12.34
N MET A 141 -2.56 21.73 11.09
CA MET A 141 -2.88 20.88 9.94
C MET A 141 -1.88 19.75 9.75
N ILE A 142 -0.59 20.04 9.94
CA ILE A 142 0.47 19.03 9.92
C ILE A 142 0.23 17.99 11.01
N LEU A 143 -0.14 18.39 12.23
CA LEU A 143 -0.44 17.48 13.34
C LEU A 143 -1.59 16.53 13.00
N GLY A 144 -2.66 17.01 12.36
CA GLY A 144 -3.78 16.18 11.90
C GLY A 144 -3.33 15.09 10.93
N ILE A 145 -2.54 15.46 9.91
CA ILE A 145 -2.00 14.50 8.93
C ILE A 145 -1.04 13.51 9.61
N LEU A 146 -0.12 13.99 10.44
CA LEU A 146 0.82 13.13 11.17
C LEU A 146 0.11 12.15 12.09
N ALA A 147 -0.98 12.56 12.73
CA ALA A 147 -1.79 11.70 13.59
C ALA A 147 -2.42 10.54 12.80
N HIS A 148 -2.95 10.83 11.61
CA HIS A 148 -3.48 9.85 10.69
C HIS A 148 -2.39 8.85 10.25
N GLU A 149 -1.22 9.34 9.81
CA GLU A 149 -0.11 8.50 9.37
C GLU A 149 0.48 7.63 10.49
N ILE A 150 0.57 8.15 11.71
CA ILE A 150 0.96 7.38 12.89
C ILE A 150 -0.11 6.33 13.22
N GLY A 151 -1.37 6.57 12.92
CA GLY A 151 -2.44 5.58 12.96
C GLY A 151 -2.15 4.39 12.05
N HIS A 152 -1.76 4.63 10.80
CA HIS A 152 -1.35 3.57 9.86
C HIS A 152 -0.16 2.76 10.38
N LEU A 153 0.86 3.40 10.92
CA LEU A 153 2.00 2.71 11.54
C LEU A 153 1.59 1.88 12.76
N SER A 154 0.72 2.43 13.61
CA SER A 154 0.26 1.80 14.84
C SER A 154 -0.61 0.57 14.57
N TYR A 155 -1.48 0.63 13.58
CA TYR A 155 -2.31 -0.50 13.16
C TYR A 155 -1.60 -1.48 12.22
N GLY A 156 -0.40 -1.14 11.71
CA GLY A 156 0.39 -1.99 10.82
C GLY A 156 -0.15 -2.04 9.39
N HIS A 157 -0.97 -1.07 8.95
CA HIS A 157 -1.50 -0.98 7.59
C HIS A 157 -0.38 -0.91 6.55
N THR A 158 0.68 -0.20 6.86
CA THR A 158 1.87 -0.04 6.02
C THR A 158 2.70 -1.33 5.89
N VAL A 159 2.68 -2.19 6.92
CA VAL A 159 3.29 -3.53 6.85
C VAL A 159 2.50 -4.42 5.89
N ILE A 160 1.17 -4.30 5.89
CA ILE A 160 0.30 -4.99 4.94
C ILE A 160 0.57 -4.54 3.51
N GLN A 161 0.80 -3.24 3.29
CA GLN A 161 1.17 -2.72 1.96
C GLN A 161 2.50 -3.30 1.46
N LEU A 162 3.51 -3.43 2.32
CA LEU A 162 4.77 -4.11 1.98
C LEU A 162 4.55 -5.58 1.63
N LEU A 163 3.68 -6.24 2.37
CA LEU A 163 3.33 -7.65 2.16
C LEU A 163 2.64 -7.83 0.80
N ILE A 164 1.67 -6.97 0.46
CA ILE A 164 1.00 -6.93 -0.84
C ILE A 164 2.02 -6.66 -1.94
N GLY A 165 2.90 -5.67 -1.76
CA GLY A 165 3.93 -5.32 -2.74
C GLY A 165 4.84 -6.50 -3.07
N GLY A 166 5.36 -7.21 -2.05
CA GLY A 166 6.21 -8.39 -2.23
C GLY A 166 5.51 -9.53 -2.95
N GLY A 167 4.28 -9.84 -2.52
CA GLY A 167 3.47 -10.86 -3.19
C GLY A 167 3.16 -10.50 -4.64
N ASN A 168 2.83 -9.24 -4.90
CA ASN A 168 2.51 -8.75 -6.24
C ASN A 168 3.72 -8.76 -7.19
N ILE A 169 4.93 -8.43 -6.70
CA ILE A 169 6.15 -8.49 -7.51
C ILE A 169 6.37 -9.91 -8.05
N PHE A 170 6.23 -10.92 -7.18
CA PHE A 170 6.40 -12.32 -7.59
C PHE A 170 5.35 -12.73 -8.64
N ILE A 171 4.07 -12.50 -8.37
CA ILE A 171 2.96 -12.85 -9.27
C ILE A 171 3.10 -12.11 -10.61
N SER A 172 3.41 -10.81 -10.58
CA SER A 172 3.63 -10.01 -11.79
C SER A 172 4.82 -10.54 -12.60
N GLY A 173 5.89 -10.98 -11.94
CA GLY A 173 7.01 -11.63 -12.58
C GLY A 173 6.61 -12.94 -13.28
N CYS A 174 5.85 -13.80 -12.61
CA CYS A 174 5.31 -15.04 -13.18
C CYS A 174 4.41 -14.76 -14.40
N LEU A 175 3.48 -13.82 -14.28
CA LEU A 175 2.58 -13.42 -15.38
C LEU A 175 3.36 -12.81 -16.55
N LEU A 176 4.40 -12.03 -16.28
CA LEU A 176 5.28 -11.48 -17.32
C LEU A 176 6.02 -12.58 -18.08
N LEU A 177 6.58 -13.56 -17.37
CA LEU A 177 7.24 -14.71 -17.99
C LEU A 177 6.28 -15.52 -18.88
N ILE A 178 5.06 -15.78 -18.40
CA ILE A 178 4.01 -16.44 -19.18
C ILE A 178 3.71 -15.61 -20.44
N LYS A 179 3.58 -14.29 -20.30
CA LYS A 179 3.29 -13.39 -21.43
C LYS A 179 4.43 -13.37 -22.47
N ILE A 180 5.70 -13.33 -22.01
CA ILE A 180 6.86 -13.40 -22.88
C ILE A 180 6.91 -14.74 -23.62
N SER A 181 6.73 -15.87 -22.92
CA SER A 181 6.70 -17.21 -23.51
C SER A 181 5.59 -17.31 -24.56
N TYR A 182 4.42 -16.74 -24.26
CA TYR A 182 3.31 -16.67 -25.20
C TYR A 182 3.64 -15.83 -26.44
N TRP A 183 4.32 -14.69 -26.31
CA TRP A 183 4.73 -13.84 -27.44
C TRP A 183 5.73 -14.56 -28.35
N ILE A 184 6.70 -15.26 -27.75
CA ILE A 184 7.66 -16.08 -28.50
C ILE A 184 6.91 -17.17 -29.28
N PHE A 185 6.01 -17.90 -28.61
CA PHE A 185 5.18 -18.91 -29.26
C PHE A 185 4.34 -18.33 -30.41
N SER A 186 3.68 -17.19 -30.19
CA SER A 186 2.86 -16.50 -31.19
C SER A 186 3.70 -16.06 -32.39
N ALA A 187 4.93 -15.57 -32.17
CA ALA A 187 5.84 -15.19 -33.25
C ALA A 187 6.23 -16.40 -34.10
N ILE A 188 6.58 -17.53 -33.45
CA ILE A 188 6.94 -18.79 -34.15
C ILE A 188 5.73 -19.28 -34.96
N MET A 189 4.55 -19.32 -34.36
CA MET A 189 3.33 -19.76 -35.06
C MET A 189 2.92 -18.82 -36.19
N GLY A 190 3.14 -17.51 -36.02
CA GLY A 190 2.95 -16.52 -37.09
C GLY A 190 3.87 -16.75 -38.29
N LEU A 191 5.17 -17.01 -38.04
CA LEU A 191 6.09 -17.37 -39.09
C LEU A 191 5.69 -18.67 -39.80
N PHE A 192 5.25 -19.68 -39.03
CA PHE A 192 4.76 -20.94 -39.58
C PHE A 192 3.49 -20.71 -40.45
N ALA A 193 2.55 -19.89 -40.00
CA ALA A 193 1.35 -19.52 -40.76
C ALA A 193 1.67 -18.85 -42.09
N ILE A 194 2.68 -17.95 -42.10
CA ILE A 194 3.17 -17.31 -43.35
C ILE A 194 3.77 -18.34 -44.27
N CYS A 195 4.66 -19.21 -43.77
CA CYS A 195 5.34 -20.24 -44.59
C CYS A 195 4.35 -21.27 -45.14
N SER A 196 3.35 -21.67 -44.33
CA SER A 196 2.33 -22.66 -44.72
C SER A 196 1.16 -22.06 -45.50
N ARG A 197 1.10 -20.73 -45.67
CA ARG A 197 -0.02 -19.99 -46.24
C ARG A 197 -1.36 -20.30 -45.56
N SER A 198 -1.34 -20.65 -44.27
CA SER A 198 -2.52 -21.02 -43.48
C SER A 198 -3.06 -19.83 -42.70
N GLY A 199 -4.09 -19.15 -43.20
CA GLY A 199 -4.76 -18.08 -42.48
C GLY A 199 -5.44 -18.54 -41.18
N VAL A 200 -5.85 -19.80 -41.10
CA VAL A 200 -6.52 -20.38 -39.92
C VAL A 200 -5.61 -20.39 -38.70
N MET A 201 -4.33 -20.75 -38.86
CA MET A 201 -3.37 -20.74 -37.75
C MET A 201 -3.12 -19.33 -37.20
N GLY A 202 -3.09 -18.32 -38.06
CA GLY A 202 -3.01 -16.91 -37.64
C GLY A 202 -4.21 -16.49 -36.80
N ILE A 203 -5.42 -16.87 -37.19
CA ILE A 203 -6.65 -16.54 -36.46
C ILE A 203 -6.64 -17.23 -35.08
N ILE A 204 -6.32 -18.54 -35.02
CA ILE A 204 -6.27 -19.28 -33.76
C ILE A 204 -5.28 -18.61 -32.78
N THR A 205 -4.10 -18.25 -33.26
CA THR A 205 -3.08 -17.60 -32.43
C THR A 205 -3.56 -16.24 -31.90
N ALA A 206 -4.20 -15.44 -32.76
CA ALA A 206 -4.74 -14.13 -32.36
C ALA A 206 -5.88 -14.25 -31.32
N VAL A 207 -6.78 -15.22 -31.48
CA VAL A 207 -7.85 -15.51 -30.52
C VAL A 207 -7.28 -15.92 -29.15
N PHE A 208 -6.33 -16.84 -29.14
CA PHE A 208 -5.66 -17.25 -27.89
C PHE A 208 -4.95 -16.06 -27.20
N ALA A 209 -4.31 -15.17 -27.97
CA ALA A 209 -3.71 -13.94 -27.47
C ALA A 209 -4.74 -13.03 -26.77
N GLY A 210 -5.84 -12.81 -27.46
CA GLY A 210 -6.94 -12.00 -26.94
C GLY A 210 -7.50 -12.54 -25.63
N ILE A 211 -7.80 -13.83 -25.60
CA ILE A 211 -8.34 -14.50 -24.40
C ILE A 211 -7.35 -14.43 -23.23
N SER A 212 -6.08 -14.77 -23.45
CA SER A 212 -5.05 -14.74 -22.39
C SER A 212 -4.86 -13.33 -21.82
N THR A 213 -4.84 -12.31 -22.69
CA THR A 213 -4.73 -10.91 -22.26
C THR A 213 -5.96 -10.49 -21.46
N ALA A 214 -7.16 -10.83 -21.93
CA ALA A 214 -8.41 -10.50 -21.25
C ALA A 214 -8.51 -11.17 -19.86
N LEU A 215 -8.16 -12.45 -19.76
CA LEU A 215 -8.14 -13.17 -18.48
C LEU A 215 -7.14 -12.59 -17.50
N SER A 216 -5.92 -12.25 -17.96
CA SER A 216 -4.91 -11.61 -17.11
C SER A 216 -5.38 -10.24 -16.61
N TRP A 217 -5.98 -9.44 -17.48
CA TRP A 217 -6.53 -8.13 -17.12
C TRP A 217 -7.67 -8.27 -16.11
N LEU A 218 -8.61 -9.20 -16.34
CA LEU A 218 -9.73 -9.47 -15.45
C LEU A 218 -9.26 -9.93 -14.07
N TRP A 219 -8.25 -10.81 -14.01
CA TRP A 219 -7.64 -11.26 -12.78
C TRP A 219 -7.06 -10.11 -11.96
N VAL A 220 -6.26 -9.24 -12.59
CA VAL A 220 -5.69 -8.08 -11.91
C VAL A 220 -6.79 -7.16 -11.37
N LYS A 221 -7.82 -6.85 -12.17
CA LYS A 221 -8.94 -6.01 -11.74
C LYS A 221 -9.72 -6.63 -10.58
N PHE A 222 -9.97 -7.93 -10.64
CA PHE A 222 -10.66 -8.67 -9.58
C PHE A 222 -9.87 -8.63 -8.26
N CYS A 223 -8.57 -8.90 -8.30
CA CYS A 223 -7.71 -8.80 -7.13
C CYS A 223 -7.65 -7.39 -6.55
N MET A 224 -7.62 -6.35 -7.41
CA MET A 224 -7.61 -4.95 -6.97
C MET A 224 -8.87 -4.56 -6.20
N LEU A 225 -10.06 -5.12 -6.52
CA LEU A 225 -11.29 -4.83 -5.78
C LEU A 225 -11.17 -5.17 -4.29
N PHE A 226 -10.59 -6.33 -3.97
CA PHE A 226 -10.40 -6.73 -2.58
C PHE A 226 -9.39 -5.85 -1.85
N LEU A 227 -8.32 -5.46 -2.53
CA LEU A 227 -7.31 -4.55 -1.96
C LEU A 227 -7.91 -3.18 -1.68
N MET A 228 -8.63 -2.59 -2.63
CA MET A 228 -9.27 -1.27 -2.46
C MET A 228 -10.28 -1.28 -1.32
N TRP A 229 -11.04 -2.37 -1.16
CA TRP A 229 -11.98 -2.50 -0.04
C TRP A 229 -11.25 -2.47 1.31
N SER A 230 -10.19 -3.27 1.48
CA SER A 230 -9.37 -3.24 2.71
C SER A 230 -8.71 -1.89 2.94
N MET A 231 -8.18 -1.26 1.90
CA MET A 231 -7.51 0.03 2.03
C MET A 231 -8.46 1.11 2.52
N ARG A 232 -9.70 1.18 1.98
CA ARG A 232 -10.72 2.13 2.45
C ARG A 232 -11.08 1.94 3.92
N GLN A 233 -11.23 0.70 4.38
CA GLN A 233 -11.49 0.43 5.81
C GLN A 233 -10.32 0.90 6.68
N ASN A 234 -9.10 0.72 6.22
CA ASN A 234 -7.91 1.13 6.94
C ASN A 234 -7.76 2.65 7.04
N GLU A 235 -8.26 3.41 6.05
CA GLU A 235 -8.32 4.87 6.10
C GLU A 235 -9.23 5.36 7.24
N PHE A 236 -10.47 4.85 7.30
CA PHE A 236 -11.39 5.22 8.38
C PHE A 236 -10.86 4.85 9.77
N LEU A 237 -10.13 3.73 9.88
CA LEU A 237 -9.47 3.35 11.15
C LEU A 237 -8.34 4.32 11.52
N ALA A 238 -7.58 4.81 10.54
CA ALA A 238 -6.53 5.80 10.79
C ALA A 238 -7.12 7.17 11.16
N ASP A 239 -8.25 7.55 10.55
CA ASP A 239 -9.01 8.75 10.92
C ASP A 239 -9.57 8.66 12.35
N GLU A 240 -10.18 7.52 12.68
CA GLU A 240 -10.65 7.24 14.06
C GLU A 240 -9.50 7.28 15.07
N PHE A 241 -8.31 6.79 14.68
CA PHE A 241 -7.12 6.88 15.52
C PHE A 241 -6.72 8.33 15.77
N ALA A 242 -6.63 9.15 14.71
CA ALA A 242 -6.31 10.57 14.84
C ALA A 242 -7.32 11.30 15.77
N TYR A 243 -8.60 10.99 15.64
CA TYR A 243 -9.64 11.49 16.55
C TYR A 243 -9.37 11.06 18.00
N LYS A 244 -9.13 9.78 18.26
CA LYS A 244 -8.89 9.24 19.60
C LYS A 244 -7.70 9.85 20.33
N ILE A 245 -6.67 10.25 19.60
CA ILE A 245 -5.48 10.90 20.17
C ILE A 245 -5.59 12.43 20.22
N GLY A 246 -6.77 12.99 19.84
CA GLY A 246 -7.12 14.38 20.01
C GLY A 246 -6.83 15.30 18.82
N PHE A 247 -6.59 14.75 17.61
CA PHE A 247 -6.29 15.52 16.38
C PHE A 247 -7.38 15.38 15.30
N GLY A 248 -8.61 15.05 15.69
CA GLY A 248 -9.70 14.86 14.73
C GLY A 248 -10.14 16.16 14.04
N LEU A 249 -10.12 17.30 14.74
CA LEU A 249 -10.49 18.60 14.19
C LEU A 249 -9.47 19.08 13.17
N GLU A 250 -8.20 18.96 13.50
CA GLU A 250 -7.06 19.32 12.64
C GLU A 250 -7.08 18.48 11.36
N LEU A 251 -7.35 17.17 11.49
CA LEU A 251 -7.48 16.27 10.35
C LEU A 251 -8.68 16.63 9.47
N ALA A 252 -9.86 16.84 10.05
CA ALA A 252 -11.05 17.23 9.30
C ALA A 252 -10.83 18.54 8.53
N THR A 253 -10.16 19.51 9.16
CA THR A 253 -9.85 20.81 8.56
C THR A 253 -8.95 20.66 7.34
N VAL A 254 -7.87 19.88 7.44
CA VAL A 254 -6.94 19.72 6.34
C VAL A 254 -7.51 18.87 5.19
N LEU A 255 -8.32 17.86 5.51
CA LEU A 255 -9.01 17.05 4.50
C LEU A 255 -9.96 17.88 3.64
N ASP A 256 -10.70 18.81 4.29
CA ASP A 256 -11.69 19.61 3.61
C ASP A 256 -11.09 20.81 2.84
N GLN A 257 -9.97 21.37 3.30
CA GLN A 257 -9.45 22.64 2.77
C GLN A 257 -8.21 22.50 1.90
N HIS A 258 -7.38 21.47 2.10
CA HIS A 258 -6.04 21.42 1.51
C HIS A 258 -5.71 20.11 0.78
N ILE A 259 -6.39 19.02 1.08
CA ILE A 259 -6.16 17.75 0.39
C ILE A 259 -7.18 17.61 -0.75
N SER A 260 -6.68 17.57 -1.97
CA SER A 260 -7.52 17.39 -3.15
C SER A 260 -7.83 15.91 -3.39
N ASP A 261 -9.09 15.60 -3.72
CA ASP A 261 -9.51 14.28 -4.21
C ASP A 261 -9.06 14.01 -5.65
N VAL A 262 -8.45 15.00 -6.33
CA VAL A 262 -8.01 14.84 -7.72
C VAL A 262 -6.78 13.93 -7.78
N PRO A 263 -6.82 12.83 -8.56
CA PRO A 263 -5.65 11.98 -8.74
C PRO A 263 -4.51 12.76 -9.42
N HIS A 264 -3.32 12.71 -8.82
CA HIS A 264 -2.11 13.21 -9.44
C HIS A 264 -1.49 12.14 -10.35
N ASP A 265 -0.90 12.51 -11.47
CA ASP A 265 -0.20 11.56 -12.35
C ASP A 265 1.11 11.06 -11.70
N GLY A 266 1.36 9.76 -11.81
CA GLY A 266 2.59 9.12 -11.36
C GLY A 266 2.43 8.10 -10.22
N PHE A 267 3.56 7.69 -9.64
CA PHE A 267 3.59 6.69 -8.55
C PHE A 267 2.74 7.11 -7.33
N LEU A 268 2.76 8.39 -7.00
CA LEU A 268 1.94 8.96 -5.93
C LEU A 268 0.44 8.86 -6.23
N SER A 269 0.02 8.98 -7.50
CA SER A 269 -1.38 8.79 -7.91
C SER A 269 -1.94 7.43 -7.52
N ALA A 270 -1.12 6.37 -7.63
CA ALA A 270 -1.53 5.03 -7.22
C ALA A 270 -1.79 4.93 -5.70
N ILE A 271 -1.09 5.74 -4.90
CA ILE A 271 -1.28 5.84 -3.44
C ILE A 271 -2.53 6.66 -3.13
N TYR A 272 -2.72 7.79 -3.81
CA TYR A 272 -3.89 8.68 -3.59
C TYR A 272 -5.23 8.07 -4.03
N SER A 273 -5.25 7.33 -5.13
CA SER A 273 -6.47 6.70 -5.65
C SER A 273 -7.06 5.61 -4.72
N THR A 274 -6.34 5.25 -3.66
CA THR A 274 -6.76 4.27 -2.67
C THR A 274 -7.48 4.86 -1.47
N HIS A 275 -7.49 6.20 -1.32
CA HIS A 275 -8.21 6.87 -0.26
C HIS A 275 -9.71 7.02 -0.61
N PRO A 276 -10.63 6.92 0.39
CA PRO A 276 -12.02 7.32 0.23
C PRO A 276 -12.11 8.81 -0.08
N CYS A 277 -13.27 9.25 -0.60
CA CYS A 277 -13.56 10.67 -0.78
C CYS A 277 -13.40 11.43 0.55
N ASN A 278 -12.80 12.62 0.49
CA ASN A 278 -12.57 13.44 1.68
C ASN A 278 -13.88 13.82 2.37
N ASP A 279 -14.96 14.05 1.63
CA ASP A 279 -16.28 14.32 2.20
C ASP A 279 -16.77 13.16 3.06
N ASP A 280 -16.59 11.91 2.63
CA ASP A 280 -16.95 10.72 3.41
C ASP A 280 -16.12 10.60 4.69
N ARG A 281 -14.82 10.94 4.63
CA ARG A 281 -13.91 10.92 5.77
C ARG A 281 -14.26 12.01 6.78
N VAL A 282 -14.53 13.24 6.32
CA VAL A 282 -14.98 14.34 7.18
C VAL A 282 -16.31 14.02 7.83
N ALA A 283 -17.29 13.46 7.08
CA ALA A 283 -18.57 13.03 7.64
C ALA A 283 -18.38 11.93 8.71
N ALA A 284 -17.47 10.99 8.49
CA ALA A 284 -17.15 9.95 9.48
C ALA A 284 -16.54 10.55 10.76
N LEU A 285 -15.63 11.53 10.65
CA LEU A 285 -15.07 12.26 11.80
C LEU A 285 -16.14 13.05 12.56
N GLN A 286 -17.06 13.73 11.86
CA GLN A 286 -18.20 14.41 12.47
C GLN A 286 -19.11 13.44 13.23
N ASN A 287 -19.38 12.25 12.68
CA ASN A 287 -20.15 11.20 13.34
C ASN A 287 -19.47 10.66 14.62
N LEU A 288 -18.14 10.74 14.70
CA LEU A 288 -17.40 10.45 15.93
C LEU A 288 -17.47 11.59 16.98
N GLY A 289 -17.99 12.75 16.61
CA GLY A 289 -18.15 13.91 17.50
C GLY A 289 -17.14 15.03 17.26
N VAL A 290 -16.40 15.03 16.14
CA VAL A 290 -15.51 16.16 15.78
C VAL A 290 -16.37 17.39 15.47
N PRO A 291 -16.16 18.53 16.17
CA PRO A 291 -16.96 19.75 15.98
C PRO A 291 -16.46 20.55 14.77
N TYR A 292 -16.38 19.91 13.60
CA TYR A 292 -15.97 20.58 12.37
C TYR A 292 -17.19 21.07 11.59
N SER A 293 -17.14 22.33 11.13
CA SER A 293 -18.10 22.90 10.19
C SER A 293 -17.37 23.84 9.24
N ARG A 294 -17.66 23.76 7.98
CA ARG A 294 -17.16 24.69 6.96
C ARG A 294 -17.97 25.99 6.94
N TYR A 295 -19.23 25.96 7.42
CA TYR A 295 -20.22 27.04 7.34
C TYR A 295 -20.73 27.44 8.73
#